data_316b5de33e7d222fd643ba31b08a0739
#
_entry.id   316b5de33e7d222fd643ba31b08a0739
#
_cell.length_a   1.000
_cell.length_b   1.000
_cell.length_c   1.000
_cell.angle_alpha   90.00
_cell.angle_beta   90.00
_cell.angle_gamma   90.00
#
_symmetry.space_group_name_H-M   'P 1'
#
loop_
_entity.id
_entity.type
_entity.pdbx_description
1 polymer ?
#
loop_
_entity_poly.entity_id
_entity_poly.type
_entity_poly.pdbx_seq_one_letter_code
_entity_poly.pdbx_strand_id
1 'polypeptide(L)'
;MRIGLYPGTFDPITLGHIDIIRRASLLVDRLVIGVAINSDKSPLFDLEDRVSMLEEECNYLSGQNGTEILVHPFENLLIDCAHDVGAQFIVRGLRAVADFEYEFQMVGMNRSLDNSIETVFLMAEAKHQAIASKLVKEIARLNGDISKFVTPHVAKRLLNKLKVSN
;
A
#
# COMPACT_ATOMS: atom_id res chain seq x y z
N MET A 1 -7.72 -16.93 13.80
CA MET A 1 -6.94 -15.70 13.49
C MET A 1 -7.37 -15.23 12.12
N ARG A 2 -7.89 -14.01 12.01
CA ARG A 2 -8.22 -13.37 10.72
C ARG A 2 -6.98 -12.65 10.19
N ILE A 3 -6.54 -13.03 8.98
CA ILE A 3 -5.39 -12.44 8.31
C ILE A 3 -5.87 -11.77 7.04
N GLY A 4 -5.56 -10.49 6.87
CA GLY A 4 -5.82 -9.74 5.64
C GLY A 4 -4.52 -9.37 4.94
N LEU A 5 -4.53 -9.33 3.60
CA LEU A 5 -3.41 -8.88 2.78
C LEU A 5 -3.75 -7.54 2.14
N TYR A 6 -2.94 -6.51 2.36
CA TYR A 6 -3.03 -5.23 1.68
C TYR A 6 -1.85 -5.06 0.71
N PRO A 7 -2.05 -5.33 -0.58
CA PRO A 7 -0.97 -5.28 -1.57
C PRO A 7 -0.81 -3.89 -2.19
N GLY A 8 0.42 -3.55 -2.54
CA GLY A 8 0.74 -2.32 -3.27
C GLY A 8 2.19 -2.22 -3.66
N THR A 9 2.52 -1.18 -4.44
CA THR A 9 3.92 -0.86 -4.79
C THR A 9 4.58 0.01 -3.71
N PHE A 10 3.82 0.92 -3.09
CA PHE A 10 4.27 1.84 -2.04
C PHE A 10 5.54 2.62 -2.41
N ASP A 11 5.48 3.35 -3.50
CA ASP A 11 6.62 4.07 -4.08
C ASP A 11 6.39 5.60 -4.19
N PRO A 12 6.43 6.32 -3.06
CA PRO A 12 6.50 5.87 -1.68
C PRO A 12 5.13 5.58 -1.05
N ILE A 13 5.13 5.10 0.18
CA ILE A 13 3.95 5.09 1.05
C ILE A 13 3.45 6.52 1.26
N THR A 14 2.13 6.70 1.32
CA THR A 14 1.46 8.00 1.47
C THR A 14 0.50 8.00 2.65
N LEU A 15 0.00 9.18 3.05
CA LEU A 15 -1.04 9.29 4.07
C LEU A 15 -2.32 8.54 3.69
N GLY A 16 -2.61 8.41 2.38
CA GLY A 16 -3.72 7.57 1.91
C GLY A 16 -3.50 6.08 2.19
N HIS A 17 -2.30 5.57 1.97
CA HIS A 17 -1.96 4.18 2.34
C HIS A 17 -2.04 3.96 3.86
N ILE A 18 -1.50 4.88 4.64
CA ILE A 18 -1.53 4.81 6.12
C ILE A 18 -2.96 4.79 6.65
N ASP A 19 -3.88 5.58 6.07
CA ASP A 19 -5.29 5.55 6.45
C ASP A 19 -5.92 4.17 6.21
N ILE A 20 -5.68 3.58 5.05
CA ILE A 20 -6.18 2.23 4.74
C ILE A 20 -5.57 1.19 5.69
N ILE A 21 -4.24 1.24 5.93
CA ILE A 21 -3.56 0.32 6.86
C ILE A 21 -4.19 0.41 8.25
N ARG A 22 -4.33 1.62 8.79
CA ARG A 22 -4.93 1.86 10.11
C ARG A 22 -6.35 1.31 10.22
N ARG A 23 -7.17 1.50 9.19
CA ARG A 23 -8.57 1.03 9.19
C ARG A 23 -8.68 -0.46 8.92
N ALA A 24 -7.86 -1.00 8.05
CA ALA A 24 -7.78 -2.44 7.81
C ALA A 24 -7.32 -3.21 9.05
N SER A 25 -6.39 -2.65 9.84
CA SER A 25 -5.92 -3.28 11.07
C SER A 25 -7.04 -3.47 12.12
N LEU A 26 -8.11 -2.69 12.06
CA LEU A 26 -9.28 -2.86 12.94
C LEU A 26 -10.16 -4.06 12.57
N LEU A 27 -9.98 -4.63 11.38
CA LEU A 27 -10.81 -5.71 10.84
C LEU A 27 -10.20 -7.09 11.02
N VAL A 28 -8.91 -7.18 11.40
CA VAL A 28 -8.09 -8.39 11.39
C VAL A 28 -7.29 -8.57 12.68
N ASP A 29 -6.84 -9.79 12.93
CA ASP A 29 -5.87 -10.08 13.99
C ASP A 29 -4.43 -9.86 13.49
N ARG A 30 -4.21 -10.06 12.17
CA ARG A 30 -2.95 -9.79 11.48
C ARG A 30 -3.21 -9.14 10.13
N LEU A 31 -2.52 -8.03 9.85
CA LEU A 31 -2.49 -7.37 8.55
C LEU A 31 -1.13 -7.57 7.91
N VAL A 32 -1.10 -8.18 6.72
CA VAL A 32 0.13 -8.30 5.92
C VAL A 32 0.12 -7.21 4.85
N ILE A 33 1.15 -6.38 4.83
CA ILE A 33 1.37 -5.39 3.78
C ILE A 33 2.22 -6.03 2.70
N GLY A 34 1.60 -6.40 1.58
CA GLY A 34 2.28 -7.02 0.44
C GLY A 34 2.98 -5.98 -0.43
N VAL A 35 4.32 -6.02 -0.52
CA VAL A 35 5.10 -5.10 -1.36
C VAL A 35 5.44 -5.78 -2.67
N ALA A 36 4.84 -5.35 -3.77
CA ALA A 36 5.13 -5.90 -5.10
C ALA A 36 6.58 -5.58 -5.52
N ILE A 37 7.36 -6.64 -5.82
CA ILE A 37 8.75 -6.52 -6.26
C ILE A 37 8.79 -6.07 -7.71
N ASN A 38 8.07 -6.77 -8.58
CA ASN A 38 7.99 -6.49 -10.01
C ASN A 38 6.84 -5.52 -10.28
N SER A 39 7.16 -4.25 -10.43
CA SER A 39 6.23 -3.31 -11.05
C SER A 39 6.70 -3.07 -12.49
N ASP A 40 5.77 -3.10 -13.45
CA ASP A 40 6.02 -2.77 -14.87
C ASP A 40 6.59 -1.34 -15.06
N LYS A 41 6.65 -0.57 -13.99
CA LYS A 41 7.19 0.78 -13.92
C LYS A 41 8.36 0.74 -12.95
N SER A 42 9.56 1.06 -13.44
CA SER A 42 10.73 1.23 -12.58
C SER A 42 10.41 2.14 -11.40
N PRO A 43 10.28 1.65 -10.16
CA PRO A 43 9.97 2.48 -9.02
C PRO A 43 11.13 3.43 -8.73
N LEU A 44 10.85 4.59 -8.12
CA LEU A 44 11.87 5.53 -7.70
C LEU A 44 12.71 4.96 -6.55
N PHE A 45 12.04 4.29 -5.62
CA PHE A 45 12.68 3.60 -4.50
C PHE A 45 12.85 2.11 -4.83
N ASP A 46 14.03 1.57 -4.54
CA ASP A 46 14.24 0.13 -4.60
C ASP A 46 13.36 -0.60 -3.54
N LEU A 47 13.37 -1.92 -3.59
CA LEU A 47 12.54 -2.72 -2.69
C LEU A 47 12.90 -2.49 -1.21
N GLU A 48 14.18 -2.45 -0.89
CA GLU A 48 14.67 -2.27 0.48
C GLU A 48 14.23 -0.94 1.07
N ASP A 49 14.33 0.14 0.30
CA ASP A 49 13.84 1.46 0.69
C ASP A 49 12.32 1.46 0.94
N ARG A 50 11.53 0.82 0.06
CA ARG A 50 10.07 0.76 0.19
C ARG A 50 9.64 -0.05 1.41
N VAL A 51 10.28 -1.20 1.65
CA VAL A 51 10.05 -2.04 2.83
C VAL A 51 10.40 -1.27 4.11
N SER A 52 11.59 -0.66 4.17
CA SER A 52 12.03 0.11 5.33
C SER A 52 11.08 1.25 5.68
N MET A 53 10.60 2.02 4.69
CA MET A 53 9.61 3.08 4.93
C MET A 53 8.30 2.52 5.48
N LEU A 54 7.83 1.39 4.95
CA LEU A 54 6.62 0.73 5.45
C LEU A 54 6.77 0.23 6.87
N GLU A 55 7.87 -0.44 7.19
CA GLU A 55 8.14 -0.96 8.52
C GLU A 55 8.17 0.16 9.57
N GLU A 56 8.82 1.29 9.24
CA GLU A 56 8.84 2.45 10.14
C GLU A 56 7.44 3.02 10.40
N GLU A 57 6.62 3.20 9.36
CA GLU A 57 5.25 3.71 9.50
C GLU A 57 4.34 2.68 10.20
N CYS A 58 4.49 1.39 9.90
CA CYS A 58 3.70 0.33 10.52
C CYS A 58 4.05 0.12 12.00
N ASN A 59 5.29 0.36 12.43
CA ASN A 59 5.69 0.27 13.83
C ASN A 59 4.89 1.22 14.74
N TYR A 60 4.52 2.40 14.23
CA TYR A 60 3.65 3.33 14.96
C TYR A 60 2.19 2.84 15.09
N LEU A 61 1.75 1.98 14.18
CA LEU A 61 0.38 1.47 14.13
C LEU A 61 0.24 0.10 14.79
N SER A 62 1.32 -0.70 14.75
CA SER A 62 1.32 -2.06 15.29
C SER A 62 1.09 -2.05 16.81
N GLY A 63 0.22 -2.93 17.26
CA GLY A 63 -0.08 -3.08 18.68
C GLY A 63 -1.07 -2.05 19.25
N GLN A 64 -1.40 -0.96 18.56
CA GLN A 64 -2.38 0.01 19.05
C GLN A 64 -3.76 -0.60 19.33
N ASN A 65 -4.15 -1.62 18.55
CA ASN A 65 -5.42 -2.33 18.68
C ASN A 65 -5.23 -3.83 18.88
N GLY A 66 -4.04 -4.29 19.25
CA GLY A 66 -3.71 -5.70 19.38
C GLY A 66 -3.50 -6.41 18.03
N THR A 67 -3.50 -5.69 16.91
CA THR A 67 -3.27 -6.26 15.58
C THR A 67 -1.78 -6.30 15.27
N GLU A 68 -1.30 -7.44 14.79
CA GLU A 68 0.04 -7.58 14.24
C GLU A 68 0.07 -7.06 12.81
N ILE A 69 1.04 -6.18 12.47
CA ILE A 69 1.24 -5.67 11.11
C ILE A 69 2.62 -6.14 10.62
N LEU A 70 2.64 -6.85 9.50
CA LEU A 70 3.85 -7.40 8.88
C LEU A 70 4.02 -6.85 7.48
N VAL A 71 5.26 -6.59 7.07
CA VAL A 71 5.61 -6.22 5.69
C VAL A 71 6.19 -7.44 4.99
N HIS A 72 5.64 -7.78 3.82
CA HIS A 72 6.00 -8.98 3.06
C HIS A 72 6.23 -8.66 1.59
N PRO A 73 7.48 -8.67 1.10
CA PRO A 73 7.77 -8.56 -0.33
C PRO A 73 7.28 -9.79 -1.09
N PHE A 74 6.71 -9.59 -2.30
CA PHE A 74 6.27 -10.68 -3.16
C PHE A 74 6.47 -10.37 -4.64
N GLU A 75 6.67 -11.40 -5.47
CA GLU A 75 6.84 -11.31 -6.93
C GLU A 75 5.94 -12.25 -7.71
N ASN A 76 5.25 -13.16 -7.03
CA ASN A 76 4.29 -14.11 -7.59
C ASN A 76 2.91 -13.45 -7.79
N LEU A 77 1.93 -14.26 -8.20
CA LEU A 77 0.54 -13.79 -8.32
C LEU A 77 0.01 -13.35 -6.96
N LEU A 78 -0.84 -12.33 -6.96
CA LEU A 78 -1.45 -11.82 -5.72
C LEU A 78 -2.21 -12.89 -4.93
N ILE A 79 -2.87 -13.81 -5.63
CA ILE A 79 -3.58 -14.93 -5.02
C ILE A 79 -2.60 -15.90 -4.35
N ASP A 80 -1.48 -16.22 -5.00
CA ASP A 80 -0.44 -17.07 -4.44
C ASP A 80 0.17 -16.42 -3.19
N CYS A 81 0.47 -15.13 -3.27
CA CYS A 81 0.93 -14.37 -2.10
C CYS A 81 -0.09 -14.42 -0.95
N ALA A 82 -1.39 -14.30 -1.23
CA ALA A 82 -2.43 -14.40 -0.20
C ALA A 82 -2.41 -15.76 0.49
N HIS A 83 -2.24 -16.84 -0.26
CA HIS A 83 -2.07 -18.20 0.30
C HIS A 83 -0.80 -18.36 1.12
N ASP A 84 0.33 -17.88 0.61
CA ASP A 84 1.64 -17.96 1.26
C ASP A 84 1.63 -17.32 2.65
N VAL A 85 0.91 -16.19 2.80
CA VAL A 85 0.78 -15.50 4.08
C VAL A 85 -0.43 -15.94 4.91
N GLY A 86 -1.25 -16.87 4.40
CA GLY A 86 -2.45 -17.39 5.07
C GLY A 86 -3.59 -16.38 5.15
N ALA A 87 -3.65 -15.40 4.24
CA ALA A 87 -4.72 -14.40 4.21
C ALA A 87 -6.05 -15.01 3.73
N GLN A 88 -7.15 -14.65 4.37
CA GLN A 88 -8.50 -15.03 3.97
C GLN A 88 -9.13 -14.01 3.00
N PHE A 89 -8.61 -12.79 2.96
CA PHE A 89 -9.09 -11.76 2.05
C PHE A 89 -8.01 -10.73 1.73
N ILE A 90 -8.20 -10.08 0.59
CA ILE A 90 -7.37 -8.97 0.12
C ILE A 90 -8.07 -7.67 0.43
N VAL A 91 -7.35 -6.71 1.00
CA VAL A 91 -7.84 -5.34 1.23
C VAL A 91 -7.40 -4.45 0.08
N ARG A 92 -8.31 -3.66 -0.45
CA ARG A 92 -8.02 -2.63 -1.46
C ARG A 92 -8.61 -1.29 -1.04
N GLY A 93 -7.88 -0.21 -1.29
CA GLY A 93 -8.39 1.15 -1.13
C GLY A 93 -9.06 1.63 -2.40
N LEU A 94 -10.23 2.27 -2.28
CA LEU A 94 -10.91 2.94 -3.40
C LEU A 94 -10.87 4.45 -3.18
N ARG A 95 -10.38 5.21 -4.18
CA ARG A 95 -10.27 6.66 -4.15
C ARG A 95 -11.26 7.34 -5.09
N ALA A 96 -11.39 6.86 -6.32
CA ALA A 96 -12.22 7.45 -7.35
C ALA A 96 -12.91 6.38 -8.20
N VAL A 97 -13.91 6.79 -8.98
CA VAL A 97 -14.65 5.90 -9.88
C VAL A 97 -13.73 5.23 -10.91
N ALA A 98 -12.72 5.95 -11.41
CA ALA A 98 -11.74 5.40 -12.35
C ALA A 98 -10.91 4.26 -11.75
N ASP A 99 -10.60 4.31 -10.44
CA ASP A 99 -9.94 3.20 -9.75
C ASP A 99 -10.86 1.97 -9.68
N PHE A 100 -12.17 2.19 -9.53
CA PHE A 100 -13.15 1.12 -9.36
C PHE A 100 -13.23 0.20 -10.58
N GLU A 101 -13.20 0.73 -11.79
CA GLU A 101 -13.25 -0.11 -13.01
C GLU A 101 -12.07 -1.08 -13.08
N TYR A 102 -10.86 -0.60 -12.81
CA TYR A 102 -9.67 -1.44 -12.77
C TYR A 102 -9.75 -2.47 -11.64
N GLU A 103 -10.10 -2.03 -10.43
CA GLU A 103 -10.22 -2.91 -9.26
C GLU A 103 -11.31 -3.96 -9.46
N PHE A 104 -12.43 -3.62 -10.11
CA PHE A 104 -13.51 -4.55 -10.43
C PHE A 104 -13.03 -5.66 -11.38
N GLN A 105 -12.25 -5.29 -12.42
CA GLN A 105 -11.65 -6.28 -13.32
C GLN A 105 -10.66 -7.19 -12.59
N MET A 106 -9.82 -6.63 -11.74
CA MET A 106 -8.84 -7.41 -10.96
C MET A 106 -9.52 -8.39 -10.00
N VAL A 107 -10.60 -7.99 -9.34
CA VAL A 107 -11.40 -8.90 -8.49
C VAL A 107 -11.97 -10.05 -9.31
N GLY A 108 -12.53 -9.76 -10.50
CA GLY A 108 -13.06 -10.78 -11.39
C GLY A 108 -11.99 -11.79 -11.83
N MET A 109 -10.80 -11.31 -12.18
CA MET A 109 -9.66 -12.15 -12.56
C MET A 109 -9.16 -12.99 -11.38
N ASN A 110 -8.96 -12.38 -10.22
CA ASN A 110 -8.51 -13.07 -9.02
C ASN A 110 -9.50 -14.17 -8.60
N ARG A 111 -10.80 -13.87 -8.63
CA ARG A 111 -11.86 -14.83 -8.30
C ARG A 111 -11.95 -15.99 -9.30
N SER A 112 -11.57 -15.76 -10.56
CA SER A 112 -11.49 -16.82 -11.58
C SER A 112 -10.29 -17.75 -11.34
N LEU A 113 -9.22 -17.23 -10.72
CA LEU A 113 -8.04 -18.03 -10.35
C LEU A 113 -8.32 -18.82 -9.06
N ASP A 114 -8.90 -18.15 -8.07
CA ASP A 114 -9.27 -18.78 -6.80
C ASP A 114 -10.45 -18.02 -6.16
N ASN A 115 -11.54 -18.72 -5.91
CA ASN A 115 -12.74 -18.16 -5.30
C ASN A 115 -12.75 -18.26 -3.77
N SER A 116 -11.72 -18.82 -3.15
CA SER A 116 -11.60 -18.90 -1.69
C SER A 116 -11.08 -17.61 -1.05
N ILE A 117 -10.40 -16.75 -1.84
CA ILE A 117 -9.88 -15.45 -1.37
C ILE A 117 -10.83 -14.33 -1.79
N GLU A 118 -11.44 -13.66 -0.82
CA GLU A 118 -12.36 -12.54 -1.06
C GLU A 118 -11.59 -11.21 -1.14
N THR A 119 -12.17 -10.20 -1.80
CA THR A 119 -11.62 -8.85 -1.83
C THR A 119 -12.54 -7.88 -1.10
N VAL A 120 -11.99 -7.12 -0.16
CA VAL A 120 -12.69 -6.12 0.63
C VAL A 120 -12.19 -4.72 0.24
N PHE A 121 -13.12 -3.84 -0.09
CA PHE A 121 -12.81 -2.45 -0.43
C PHE A 121 -13.03 -1.51 0.75
N LEU A 122 -12.04 -0.67 1.03
CA LEU A 122 -12.16 0.44 1.95
C LEU A 122 -12.15 1.76 1.17
N MET A 123 -13.20 2.56 1.32
CA MET A 123 -13.27 3.88 0.71
C MET A 123 -12.24 4.80 1.37
N ALA A 124 -11.40 5.47 0.57
CA ALA A 124 -10.49 6.49 1.08
C ALA A 124 -11.28 7.65 1.73
N GLU A 125 -10.76 8.19 2.83
CA GLU A 125 -11.31 9.43 3.39
C GLU A 125 -11.20 10.56 2.35
N ALA A 126 -12.17 11.49 2.35
CA ALA A 126 -12.27 12.57 1.37
C ALA A 126 -10.95 13.37 1.22
N LYS A 127 -10.27 13.65 2.33
CA LYS A 127 -8.97 14.34 2.35
C LYS A 127 -7.82 13.56 1.69
N HIS A 128 -7.97 12.24 1.52
CA HIS A 128 -6.94 11.36 0.96
C HIS A 128 -7.27 10.87 -0.46
N GLN A 129 -8.47 11.15 -0.97
CA GLN A 129 -8.92 10.62 -2.27
C GLN A 129 -8.03 11.05 -3.45
N ALA A 130 -7.46 12.24 -3.40
CA ALA A 130 -6.58 12.75 -4.45
C ALA A 130 -5.13 12.27 -4.33
N ILE A 131 -4.74 11.61 -3.23
CA ILE A 131 -3.35 11.25 -2.98
C ILE A 131 -2.98 10.02 -3.80
N ALA A 132 -2.03 10.20 -4.73
CA ALA A 132 -1.40 9.13 -5.49
C ALA A 132 0.12 9.28 -5.43
N SER A 133 0.85 8.20 -5.19
CA SER A 133 2.33 8.22 -5.10
C SER A 133 2.99 8.84 -6.33
N LYS A 134 2.42 8.59 -7.52
CA LYS A 134 2.89 9.20 -8.77
C LYS A 134 2.84 10.73 -8.71
N LEU A 135 1.70 11.30 -8.31
CA LEU A 135 1.52 12.75 -8.21
C LEU A 135 2.39 13.36 -7.10
N VAL A 136 2.55 12.68 -5.98
CA VAL A 136 3.45 13.11 -4.90
C VAL A 136 4.88 13.24 -5.41
N LYS A 137 5.37 12.26 -6.19
CA LYS A 137 6.70 12.32 -6.82
C LYS A 137 6.82 13.47 -7.81
N GLU A 138 5.79 13.71 -8.63
CA GLU A 138 5.78 14.84 -9.58
C GLU A 138 5.84 16.20 -8.86
N ILE A 139 5.03 16.38 -7.82
CA ILE A 139 5.04 17.60 -7.00
C ILE A 139 6.41 17.82 -6.37
N ALA A 140 7.01 16.76 -5.81
CA ALA A 140 8.34 16.83 -5.19
C ALA A 140 9.44 17.21 -6.21
N ARG A 141 9.40 16.67 -7.44
CA ARG A 141 10.34 17.04 -8.53
C ARG A 141 10.26 18.49 -8.91
N LEU A 142 9.08 19.08 -8.79
CA LEU A 142 8.82 20.49 -9.08
C LEU A 142 9.00 21.39 -7.85
N ASN A 143 9.62 20.87 -6.77
CA ASN A 143 9.84 21.57 -5.51
C ASN A 143 8.55 22.05 -4.80
N GLY A 144 7.43 21.37 -5.05
CA GLY A 144 6.18 21.61 -4.34
C GLY A 144 6.18 21.05 -2.93
N ASP A 145 5.30 21.58 -2.08
CA ASP A 145 5.12 21.08 -0.71
C ASP A 145 4.36 19.76 -0.70
N ILE A 146 5.02 18.70 -0.22
CA ILE A 146 4.46 17.34 -0.10
C ILE A 146 4.04 16.97 1.33
N SER A 147 4.14 17.88 2.28
CA SER A 147 3.86 17.63 3.70
C SER A 147 2.42 17.19 3.98
N LYS A 148 1.48 17.52 3.08
CA LYS A 148 0.08 17.11 3.16
C LYS A 148 -0.21 15.71 2.62
N PHE A 149 0.76 15.06 2.01
CA PHE A 149 0.56 13.80 1.28
C PHE A 149 1.35 12.63 1.85
N VAL A 150 2.45 12.91 2.54
CA VAL A 150 3.33 11.91 3.15
C VAL A 150 3.77 12.36 4.54
N THR A 151 4.25 11.41 5.36
CA THR A 151 4.82 11.73 6.66
C THR A 151 6.14 12.50 6.51
N PRO A 152 6.59 13.23 7.56
CA PRO A 152 7.87 13.95 7.53
C PRO A 152 9.07 13.05 7.21
N HIS A 153 9.06 11.82 7.71
CA HIS A 153 10.10 10.82 7.45
C HIS A 153 10.16 10.47 5.96
N VAL A 154 9.03 10.12 5.35
CA VAL A 154 8.92 9.78 3.92
C VAL A 154 9.26 11.00 3.05
N ALA A 155 8.80 12.21 3.43
CA ALA A 155 9.13 13.45 2.73
C ALA A 155 10.64 13.67 2.65
N LYS A 156 11.35 13.49 3.76
CA LYS A 156 12.82 13.63 3.81
C LYS A 156 13.51 12.63 2.88
N ARG A 157 13.10 11.36 2.91
CA ARG A 157 13.67 10.31 2.04
C ARG A 157 13.41 10.62 0.57
N LEU A 158 12.19 11.04 0.22
CA LEU A 158 11.82 11.37 -1.15
C LEU A 158 12.64 12.55 -1.70
N LEU A 159 12.77 13.63 -0.94
CA LEU A 159 13.55 14.80 -1.36
C LEU A 159 15.04 14.47 -1.50
N ASN A 160 15.59 13.64 -0.61
CA ASN A 160 16.98 13.19 -0.72
C ASN A 160 17.20 12.32 -1.97
N LYS A 161 16.29 11.39 -2.24
CA LYS A 161 16.38 10.51 -3.42
C LYS A 161 16.36 11.31 -4.73
N LEU A 162 15.52 12.34 -4.81
CA LEU A 162 15.43 13.20 -5.99
C LEU A 162 16.66 14.09 -6.18
N LYS A 163 17.33 14.52 -5.11
CA LYS A 163 18.60 15.29 -5.20
C LYS A 163 19.76 14.46 -5.75
N VAL A 164 19.78 13.17 -5.47
CA VAL A 164 20.84 12.25 -5.95
C VAL A 164 20.60 11.84 -7.40
N SER A 165 19.34 11.92 -7.88
CA SER A 165 18.95 11.52 -9.24
C SER A 165 19.09 12.63 -10.27
N ASN A 166 19.45 13.87 -9.87
CA ASN A 166 19.76 15.02 -10.71
C ASN A 166 21.28 15.27 -10.75
#